data_8e12f1bcebfa9ecc889d54b57b9d4821
#
_entry.id   8e12f1bcebfa9ecc889d54b57b9d4821
#
_cell.length_a   1.000
_cell.length_b   1.000
_cell.length_c   1.000
_cell.angle_alpha   90.00
_cell.angle_beta   90.00
_cell.angle_gamma   90.00
#
_symmetry.space_group_name_H-M   'P 1'
#
loop_
_entity.id
_entity.type
_entity.pdbx_description
1 polymer ?
#
loop_
_entity_poly.entity_id
_entity_poly.type
_entity_poly.pdbx_seq_one_letter_code
_entity_poly.pdbx_strand_id
1 'polypeptide(L)'
;LHVRSRRQRQMCIRDRIKDDTIWLTQKGMAELFGVQIPAINKHLSHIFADGELNKEVVISKMETTTPHGALDGKTQSKETMFYNLDAIISVGYRINSIRATHFRIWATNILKEYITKGFVLDDERLKQGKTAFGKDYFRELLERVRSIRASERRIWQQITDIFAECSIDYDKNSQITHDFYAMVQNKFHYAITGQTAAEKVYTSADHTKEHMGLTTWADAPDGKIKKSDVTVAKNYLSQDEMKQLNRMVTAYLDFAENMTLRHIPLTMQDWEKRLNSFIEMFDYGILQDAGKVSAEIAKLHAETEFEKYRVIQDRLFMSDFDKYMLELEENTKK
;
A
#
# COMPACT_ATOMS: atom_id res chain seq x y z
N LEU A 1 -20.55 15.61 20.38
CA LEU A 1 -20.63 14.24 20.88
C LEU A 1 -19.67 14.05 22.04
N HIS A 2 -20.21 13.69 23.19
CA HIS A 2 -19.67 13.86 24.53
C HIS A 2 -18.31 13.21 24.78
N VAL A 3 -17.40 14.01 25.33
CA VAL A 3 -16.17 13.62 26.02
C VAL A 3 -16.53 12.65 27.16
N ARG A 4 -16.24 11.37 26.98
CA ARG A 4 -16.32 10.38 28.06
C ARG A 4 -15.28 10.71 29.12
N SER A 5 -15.73 10.84 30.37
CA SER A 5 -14.90 11.22 31.52
C SER A 5 -13.73 10.24 31.72
N ARG A 6 -12.62 10.71 32.33
CA ARG A 6 -11.43 9.89 32.66
C ARG A 6 -11.76 8.58 33.40
N ARG A 7 -12.83 8.52 34.17
CA ARG A 7 -13.30 7.30 34.87
C ARG A 7 -13.82 6.22 33.91
N GLN A 8 -14.42 6.59 32.77
CA GLN A 8 -14.86 5.61 31.76
C GLN A 8 -13.71 5.03 30.94
N ARG A 9 -12.55 5.71 30.85
CA ARG A 9 -11.33 5.16 30.21
C ARG A 9 -10.63 4.11 31.06
N GLN A 10 -10.78 4.12 32.40
CA GLN A 10 -10.19 3.12 33.29
C GLN A 10 -10.95 1.78 33.29
N MET A 11 -12.19 1.73 32.78
CA MET A 11 -12.98 0.49 32.73
C MET A 11 -12.66 -0.40 31.50
N CYS A 12 -11.87 0.09 30.53
CA CYS A 12 -11.44 -0.68 29.34
C CYS A 12 -10.10 -1.40 29.52
N ILE A 13 -9.69 -1.75 30.75
CA ILE A 13 -8.37 -2.36 31.07
C ILE A 13 -8.25 -3.82 30.60
N ARG A 14 -9.21 -4.34 29.85
CA ARG A 14 -9.21 -5.75 29.37
C ARG A 14 -8.89 -5.89 27.89
N ASP A 15 -8.78 -4.79 27.18
CA ASP A 15 -8.42 -4.79 25.78
C ASP A 15 -6.89 -4.71 25.70
N ARG A 16 -6.28 -5.69 25.06
CA ARG A 16 -4.83 -5.68 24.79
C ARG A 16 -4.59 -5.39 23.33
N ILE A 17 -3.65 -4.49 23.07
CA ILE A 17 -3.11 -4.25 21.74
C ILE A 17 -1.79 -5.02 21.66
N LYS A 18 -1.73 -5.97 20.74
CA LYS A 18 -0.56 -6.77 20.43
C LYS A 18 -0.53 -6.98 18.93
N ASP A 19 0.63 -6.89 18.31
CA ASP A 19 0.82 -7.11 16.88
C ASP A 19 -0.09 -6.23 15.99
N ASP A 20 -0.25 -4.95 16.39
CA ASP A 20 -1.10 -3.95 15.72
C ASP A 20 -2.59 -4.34 15.60
N THR A 21 -3.08 -5.25 16.45
CA THR A 21 -4.49 -5.67 16.49
C THR A 21 -5.06 -5.63 17.91
N ILE A 22 -6.38 -5.75 18.01
CA ILE A 22 -7.12 -5.75 19.27
C ILE A 22 -7.37 -7.17 19.71
N TRP A 23 -7.13 -7.44 20.98
CA TRP A 23 -7.37 -8.72 21.63
C TRP A 23 -8.35 -8.56 22.79
N LEU A 24 -9.44 -9.32 22.77
CA LEU A 24 -10.45 -9.33 23.83
C LEU A 24 -10.59 -10.69 24.46
N THR A 25 -10.94 -10.70 25.76
CA THR A 25 -11.43 -11.90 26.44
C THR A 25 -12.89 -12.17 26.07
N GLN A 26 -13.40 -13.38 26.34
CA GLN A 26 -14.85 -13.67 26.20
C GLN A 26 -15.71 -12.69 27.01
N LYS A 27 -15.22 -12.27 28.19
CA LYS A 27 -15.90 -11.25 29.00
C LYS A 27 -15.89 -9.87 28.31
N GLY A 28 -14.76 -9.47 27.73
CA GLY A 28 -14.68 -8.24 26.94
C GLY A 28 -15.62 -8.23 25.74
N MET A 29 -15.70 -9.33 25.01
CA MET A 29 -16.68 -9.48 23.92
C MET A 29 -18.13 -9.45 24.42
N ALA A 30 -18.44 -10.07 25.55
CA ALA A 30 -19.77 -10.07 26.14
C ALA A 30 -20.19 -8.62 26.54
N GLU A 31 -19.28 -7.86 27.14
CA GLU A 31 -19.48 -6.44 27.45
C GLU A 31 -19.62 -5.59 26.17
N LEU A 32 -18.79 -5.82 25.14
CA LEU A 32 -18.84 -5.12 23.86
C LEU A 32 -20.19 -5.27 23.17
N PHE A 33 -20.67 -6.52 23.05
CA PHE A 33 -21.89 -6.84 22.33
C PHE A 33 -23.15 -6.81 23.20
N GLY A 34 -23.03 -6.60 24.53
CA GLY A 34 -24.14 -6.53 25.45
C GLY A 34 -24.88 -7.85 25.63
N VAL A 35 -24.14 -8.97 25.72
CA VAL A 35 -24.66 -10.32 25.93
C VAL A 35 -23.94 -11.02 27.09
N GLN A 36 -24.39 -12.22 27.47
CA GLN A 36 -23.74 -13.02 28.50
C GLN A 36 -22.60 -13.89 27.91
N ILE A 37 -21.58 -14.19 28.74
CA ILE A 37 -20.41 -14.99 28.35
C ILE A 37 -20.80 -16.34 27.70
N PRO A 38 -21.82 -17.10 28.18
CA PRO A 38 -22.23 -18.34 27.54
C PRO A 38 -22.64 -18.19 26.07
N ALA A 39 -23.25 -17.05 25.70
CA ALA A 39 -23.60 -16.77 24.31
C ALA A 39 -22.33 -16.60 23.44
N ILE A 40 -21.33 -15.88 23.93
CA ILE A 40 -20.02 -15.73 23.26
C ILE A 40 -19.38 -17.12 23.07
N ASN A 41 -19.33 -17.93 24.11
CA ASN A 41 -18.74 -19.26 24.06
C ASN A 41 -19.43 -20.16 23.03
N LYS A 42 -20.76 -20.13 22.98
CA LYS A 42 -21.55 -20.88 21.98
C LYS A 42 -21.20 -20.48 20.55
N HIS A 43 -21.12 -19.17 20.26
CA HIS A 43 -20.77 -18.68 18.92
C HIS A 43 -19.33 -19.02 18.55
N LEU A 44 -18.35 -18.86 19.47
CA LEU A 44 -16.97 -19.27 19.23
C LEU A 44 -16.86 -20.78 18.94
N SER A 45 -17.58 -21.61 19.70
CA SER A 45 -17.60 -23.06 19.45
C SER A 45 -18.11 -23.42 18.07
N HIS A 46 -19.16 -22.74 17.58
CA HIS A 46 -19.67 -22.95 16.22
C HIS A 46 -18.68 -22.46 15.15
N ILE A 47 -18.08 -21.25 15.31
CA ILE A 47 -17.08 -20.69 14.39
C ILE A 47 -15.92 -21.68 14.19
N PHE A 48 -15.45 -22.28 15.28
CA PHE A 48 -14.37 -23.26 15.22
C PHE A 48 -14.81 -24.62 14.67
N ALA A 49 -16.04 -25.05 14.98
CA ALA A 49 -16.58 -26.32 14.48
C ALA A 49 -16.88 -26.26 12.97
N ASP A 50 -17.34 -25.09 12.47
CA ASP A 50 -17.61 -24.82 11.07
C ASP A 50 -16.30 -24.63 10.25
N GLY A 51 -15.13 -24.55 10.91
CA GLY A 51 -13.85 -24.30 10.25
C GLY A 51 -13.67 -22.84 9.72
N GLU A 52 -14.54 -21.90 10.17
CA GLU A 52 -14.45 -20.50 9.74
C GLU A 52 -13.14 -19.85 10.20
N LEU A 53 -12.68 -20.19 11.41
CA LEU A 53 -11.41 -19.72 11.97
C LEU A 53 -10.61 -20.86 12.62
N ASN A 54 -9.27 -20.78 12.49
CA ASN A 54 -8.36 -21.70 13.18
C ASN A 54 -8.08 -21.21 14.61
N LYS A 55 -8.31 -22.08 15.61
CA LYS A 55 -8.08 -21.76 17.03
C LYS A 55 -6.64 -21.34 17.33
N GLU A 56 -5.67 -21.98 16.70
CA GLU A 56 -4.25 -21.74 16.95
C GLU A 56 -3.80 -20.34 16.52
N VAL A 57 -4.49 -19.78 15.51
CA VAL A 57 -4.19 -18.44 14.97
C VAL A 57 -4.90 -17.35 15.75
N VAL A 58 -6.14 -17.58 16.17
CA VAL A 58 -7.01 -16.51 16.71
C VAL A 58 -7.07 -16.46 18.22
N ILE A 59 -6.49 -17.46 18.94
CA ILE A 59 -6.45 -17.51 20.41
C ILE A 59 -5.01 -17.34 20.89
N SER A 60 -4.80 -16.42 21.84
CA SER A 60 -3.54 -16.26 22.55
C SER A 60 -3.77 -16.33 24.05
N LYS A 61 -2.91 -17.07 24.75
CA LYS A 61 -2.89 -17.07 26.21
C LYS A 61 -1.99 -15.95 26.69
N MET A 62 -2.54 -15.06 27.51
CA MET A 62 -1.80 -13.93 28.08
C MET A 62 -2.02 -13.89 29.59
N GLU A 63 -0.97 -13.52 30.29
CA GLU A 63 -1.02 -13.32 31.73
C GLU A 63 -1.76 -12.05 32.11
N THR A 64 -2.78 -12.15 32.94
CA THR A 64 -3.54 -11.02 33.47
C THR A 64 -3.30 -10.90 34.97
N THR A 65 -2.86 -9.71 35.39
CA THR A 65 -2.61 -9.41 36.80
C THR A 65 -3.84 -8.73 37.38
N THR A 66 -4.40 -9.26 38.46
CA THR A 66 -5.52 -8.69 39.21
C THR A 66 -5.13 -8.48 40.67
N PRO A 67 -5.67 -7.47 41.36
CA PRO A 67 -5.47 -7.31 42.81
C PRO A 67 -5.93 -8.59 43.55
N HIS A 68 -5.15 -9.01 44.53
CA HIS A 68 -5.50 -10.19 45.34
C HIS A 68 -6.63 -9.80 46.30
N GLY A 69 -7.76 -10.51 46.21
CA GLY A 69 -8.99 -10.13 46.94
C GLY A 69 -8.90 -10.21 48.47
N ALA A 70 -7.88 -10.84 49.04
CA ALA A 70 -7.72 -11.04 50.49
C ALA A 70 -6.46 -10.40 51.08
N LEU A 71 -5.54 -9.86 50.26
CA LEU A 71 -4.27 -9.30 50.71
C LEU A 71 -4.06 -7.95 50.01
N ASP A 72 -4.18 -6.87 50.80
CA ASP A 72 -3.95 -5.50 50.33
C ASP A 72 -2.52 -5.36 49.81
N GLY A 73 -2.40 -4.77 48.58
CA GLY A 73 -1.13 -4.51 47.91
C GLY A 73 -0.52 -5.67 47.19
N LYS A 74 -1.13 -6.91 47.25
CA LYS A 74 -0.66 -8.05 46.44
C LYS A 74 -1.48 -8.22 45.18
N THR A 75 -0.81 -8.65 44.09
CA THR A 75 -1.42 -8.96 42.81
C THR A 75 -1.40 -10.47 42.57
N GLN A 76 -2.46 -10.98 41.97
CA GLN A 76 -2.54 -12.37 41.52
C GLN A 76 -2.47 -12.40 40.00
N SER A 77 -1.57 -13.22 39.47
CA SER A 77 -1.42 -13.45 38.04
C SER A 77 -2.25 -14.67 37.62
N LYS A 78 -3.00 -14.53 36.53
CA LYS A 78 -3.80 -15.63 35.97
C LYS A 78 -3.63 -15.67 34.44
N GLU A 79 -3.36 -16.81 33.90
CA GLU A 79 -3.40 -17.04 32.46
C GLU A 79 -4.84 -16.95 31.95
N THR A 80 -5.07 -16.07 30.96
CA THR A 80 -6.39 -15.80 30.39
C THR A 80 -6.34 -15.89 28.87
N MET A 81 -7.36 -16.50 28.26
CA MET A 81 -7.49 -16.59 26.81
C MET A 81 -7.97 -15.26 26.24
N PHE A 82 -7.26 -14.78 25.25
CA PHE A 82 -7.61 -13.63 24.44
C PHE A 82 -7.87 -14.06 23.00
N TYR A 83 -8.79 -13.39 22.36
CA TYR A 83 -9.23 -13.62 20.99
C TYR A 83 -8.92 -12.39 20.15
N ASN A 84 -8.36 -12.60 18.97
CA ASN A 84 -7.97 -11.52 18.07
C ASN A 84 -9.18 -10.84 17.40
N LEU A 85 -8.91 -9.83 16.58
CA LEU A 85 -9.94 -9.04 15.88
C LEU A 85 -10.83 -9.92 14.97
N ASP A 86 -10.28 -10.94 14.32
CA ASP A 86 -11.04 -11.82 13.42
C ASP A 86 -12.13 -12.56 14.20
N ALA A 87 -11.78 -13.12 15.36
CA ALA A 87 -12.75 -13.79 16.23
C ALA A 87 -13.80 -12.81 16.77
N ILE A 88 -13.42 -11.57 17.09
CA ILE A 88 -14.35 -10.52 17.54
C ILE A 88 -15.36 -10.19 16.45
N ILE A 89 -14.89 -10.01 15.21
CA ILE A 89 -15.73 -9.71 14.05
C ILE A 89 -16.69 -10.85 13.77
N SER A 90 -16.22 -12.09 13.67
CA SER A 90 -17.04 -13.27 13.38
C SER A 90 -18.13 -13.48 14.44
N VAL A 91 -17.80 -13.30 15.71
CA VAL A 91 -18.78 -13.34 16.81
C VAL A 91 -19.80 -12.21 16.68
N GLY A 92 -19.38 -10.99 16.36
CA GLY A 92 -20.24 -9.80 16.17
C GLY A 92 -21.28 -9.96 15.07
N TYR A 93 -20.94 -10.67 14.01
CA TYR A 93 -21.89 -11.00 12.94
C TYR A 93 -22.94 -12.05 13.33
N ARG A 94 -22.61 -12.97 14.23
CA ARG A 94 -23.49 -14.08 14.67
C ARG A 94 -24.39 -13.73 15.87
N ILE A 95 -24.03 -12.72 16.66
CA ILE A 95 -24.80 -12.32 17.87
C ILE A 95 -26.05 -11.54 17.47
N ASN A 96 -27.16 -11.87 18.15
CA ASN A 96 -28.42 -11.10 18.08
C ASN A 96 -28.55 -10.17 19.29
N SER A 97 -28.08 -8.91 19.15
CA SER A 97 -28.24 -7.86 20.14
C SER A 97 -28.29 -6.49 19.44
N ILE A 98 -28.81 -5.48 20.14
CA ILE A 98 -28.84 -4.08 19.64
C ILE A 98 -27.41 -3.59 19.35
N ARG A 99 -26.45 -3.88 20.25
CA ARG A 99 -25.03 -3.46 20.04
C ARG A 99 -24.40 -4.17 18.86
N ALA A 100 -24.65 -5.48 18.67
CA ALA A 100 -24.19 -6.21 17.52
C ALA A 100 -24.85 -5.72 16.22
N THR A 101 -26.11 -5.30 16.27
CA THR A 101 -26.78 -4.67 15.12
C THR A 101 -26.11 -3.34 14.76
N HIS A 102 -25.78 -2.48 15.71
CA HIS A 102 -25.03 -1.24 15.45
C HIS A 102 -23.64 -1.53 14.87
N PHE A 103 -22.96 -2.56 15.38
CA PHE A 103 -21.67 -3.00 14.82
C PHE A 103 -21.81 -3.41 13.35
N ARG A 104 -22.83 -4.24 13.01
CA ARG A 104 -23.05 -4.67 11.61
C ARG A 104 -23.40 -3.50 10.69
N ILE A 105 -24.21 -2.52 11.14
CA ILE A 105 -24.53 -1.32 10.37
C ILE A 105 -23.25 -0.53 10.10
N TRP A 106 -22.41 -0.31 11.12
CA TRP A 106 -21.15 0.38 10.97
C TRP A 106 -20.21 -0.35 9.98
N ALA A 107 -20.00 -1.65 10.16
CA ALA A 107 -19.16 -2.46 9.29
C ALA A 107 -19.67 -2.47 7.83
N THR A 108 -21.01 -2.57 7.64
CA THR A 108 -21.63 -2.52 6.32
C THR A 108 -21.39 -1.17 5.64
N ASN A 109 -21.45 -0.06 6.39
CA ASN A 109 -21.19 1.26 5.81
C ASN A 109 -19.73 1.40 5.35
N ILE A 110 -18.77 0.91 6.14
CA ILE A 110 -17.35 0.86 5.75
C ILE A 110 -17.16 0.02 4.48
N LEU A 111 -17.75 -1.17 4.43
CA LEU A 111 -17.66 -2.04 3.26
C LEU A 111 -18.29 -1.41 2.01
N LYS A 112 -19.46 -0.77 2.15
CA LYS A 112 -20.10 -0.03 1.05
C LYS A 112 -19.21 1.10 0.54
N GLU A 113 -18.61 1.88 1.44
CA GLU A 113 -17.72 2.97 1.07
C GLU A 113 -16.49 2.43 0.34
N TYR A 114 -15.86 1.37 0.86
CA TYR A 114 -14.72 0.72 0.22
C TYR A 114 -15.06 0.16 -1.17
N ILE A 115 -16.18 -0.55 -1.31
CA ILE A 115 -16.61 -1.13 -2.59
C ILE A 115 -16.87 -0.02 -3.61
N THR A 116 -17.49 1.09 -3.17
CA THR A 116 -17.88 2.19 -4.08
C THR A 116 -16.69 3.07 -4.46
N LYS A 117 -15.83 3.43 -3.50
CA LYS A 117 -14.75 4.41 -3.68
C LYS A 117 -13.36 3.78 -3.85
N GLY A 118 -13.16 2.54 -3.38
CA GLY A 118 -11.86 1.86 -3.33
C GLY A 118 -11.01 2.26 -2.12
N PHE A 119 -11.51 3.10 -1.22
CA PHE A 119 -10.83 3.49 0.03
C PHE A 119 -11.84 3.88 1.12
N VAL A 120 -11.38 3.85 2.38
CA VAL A 120 -12.06 4.41 3.56
C VAL A 120 -11.02 5.13 4.40
N LEU A 121 -11.32 6.36 4.82
CA LEU A 121 -10.43 7.17 5.65
C LEU A 121 -11.15 7.64 6.91
N ASP A 122 -10.45 7.57 8.04
CA ASP A 122 -10.83 8.22 9.29
C ASP A 122 -10.03 9.52 9.43
N ASP A 123 -10.57 10.60 8.86
CA ASP A 123 -9.91 11.90 8.79
C ASP A 123 -9.53 12.43 10.17
N GLU A 124 -10.41 12.27 11.16
CA GLU A 124 -10.16 12.76 12.53
C GLU A 124 -9.01 12.00 13.19
N ARG A 125 -8.94 10.71 12.97
CA ARG A 125 -7.85 9.86 13.47
C ARG A 125 -6.52 10.19 12.81
N LEU A 126 -6.52 10.43 11.50
CA LEU A 126 -5.33 10.81 10.75
C LEU A 126 -4.81 12.19 11.13
N LYS A 127 -5.70 13.18 11.38
CA LYS A 127 -5.32 14.52 11.84
C LYS A 127 -4.70 14.53 13.25
N GLN A 128 -5.07 13.61 14.12
CA GLN A 128 -4.54 13.54 15.49
C GLN A 128 -3.09 13.07 15.57
N GLY A 129 -2.52 12.47 14.52
CA GLY A 129 -1.14 11.99 14.46
C GLY A 129 -0.77 10.88 15.45
N LYS A 130 -1.73 10.44 16.29
CA LYS A 130 -1.56 9.34 17.25
C LYS A 130 -2.75 8.40 17.18
N THR A 131 -2.46 7.11 17.05
CA THR A 131 -3.47 6.05 17.04
C THR A 131 -3.47 5.29 18.37
N ALA A 132 -4.49 4.47 18.58
CA ALA A 132 -4.53 3.53 19.69
C ALA A 132 -3.33 2.56 19.69
N PHE A 133 -2.70 2.36 18.52
CA PHE A 133 -1.53 1.49 18.32
C PHE A 133 -0.19 2.23 18.43
N GLY A 134 -0.18 3.52 18.74
CA GLY A 134 1.05 4.31 18.91
C GLY A 134 1.79 4.68 17.62
N LYS A 135 1.30 4.25 16.44
CA LYS A 135 1.88 4.54 15.13
C LYS A 135 1.13 5.67 14.44
N ASP A 136 1.87 6.55 13.76
CA ASP A 136 1.31 7.56 12.87
C ASP A 136 1.24 7.00 11.44
N TYR A 137 0.04 6.67 10.98
CA TYR A 137 -0.20 6.15 9.64
C TYR A 137 -0.37 7.24 8.57
N PHE A 138 -0.36 8.53 8.96
CA PHE A 138 -0.51 9.62 7.99
C PHE A 138 0.62 9.64 6.95
N ARG A 139 1.86 9.36 7.38
CA ARG A 139 3.01 9.28 6.48
C ARG A 139 2.88 8.12 5.48
N GLU A 140 2.40 6.97 5.93
CA GLU A 140 2.14 5.82 5.06
C GLU A 140 1.06 6.15 4.01
N LEU A 141 -0.04 6.78 4.44
CA LEU A 141 -1.09 7.24 3.54
C LEU A 141 -0.55 8.21 2.49
N LEU A 142 0.26 9.19 2.89
CA LEU A 142 0.87 10.14 1.96
C LEU A 142 1.74 9.45 0.91
N GLU A 143 2.59 8.51 1.30
CA GLU A 143 3.42 7.76 0.34
C GLU A 143 2.56 6.92 -0.61
N ARG A 144 1.49 6.32 -0.12
CA ARG A 144 0.54 5.56 -0.94
C ARG A 144 -0.20 6.45 -1.95
N VAL A 145 -0.68 7.62 -1.52
CA VAL A 145 -1.32 8.60 -2.41
C VAL A 145 -0.34 9.09 -3.47
N ARG A 146 0.90 9.41 -3.10
CA ARG A 146 1.96 9.82 -4.04
C ARG A 146 2.24 8.73 -5.06
N SER A 147 2.34 7.47 -4.62
CA SER A 147 2.54 6.33 -5.52
C SER A 147 1.39 6.17 -6.52
N ILE A 148 0.15 6.36 -6.08
CA ILE A 148 -1.03 6.31 -6.95
C ILE A 148 -1.01 7.46 -7.98
N ARG A 149 -0.75 8.71 -7.54
CA ARG A 149 -0.64 9.87 -8.44
C ARG A 149 0.51 9.72 -9.45
N ALA A 150 1.64 9.19 -8.99
CA ALA A 150 2.82 8.96 -9.83
C ALA A 150 2.72 7.68 -10.68
N SER A 151 1.59 6.95 -10.66
CA SER A 151 1.39 5.84 -11.58
C SER A 151 1.30 6.36 -13.02
N GLU A 152 1.89 5.63 -13.97
CA GLU A 152 2.03 6.08 -15.37
C GLU A 152 0.69 6.55 -15.95
N ARG A 153 -0.37 5.73 -15.82
CA ARG A 153 -1.70 6.08 -16.32
C ARG A 153 -2.26 7.36 -15.69
N ARG A 154 -2.05 7.60 -14.39
CA ARG A 154 -2.57 8.79 -13.69
C ARG A 154 -1.79 10.04 -14.06
N ILE A 155 -0.47 9.94 -14.20
CA ILE A 155 0.36 11.05 -14.68
C ILE A 155 -0.13 11.50 -16.07
N TRP A 156 -0.32 10.53 -16.99
CA TRP A 156 -0.79 10.82 -18.34
C TRP A 156 -2.15 11.54 -18.33
N GLN A 157 -3.12 11.05 -17.55
CA GLN A 157 -4.42 11.67 -17.45
C GLN A 157 -4.30 13.12 -16.93
N GLN A 158 -3.63 13.33 -15.81
CA GLN A 158 -3.52 14.64 -15.17
C GLN A 158 -2.76 15.65 -16.07
N ILE A 159 -1.65 15.23 -16.68
CA ILE A 159 -0.91 16.08 -17.60
C ILE A 159 -1.77 16.43 -18.82
N THR A 160 -2.50 15.46 -19.38
CA THR A 160 -3.41 15.70 -20.50
C THR A 160 -4.51 16.69 -20.14
N ASP A 161 -5.15 16.51 -18.99
CA ASP A 161 -6.21 17.39 -18.51
C ASP A 161 -5.70 18.83 -18.28
N ILE A 162 -4.54 18.97 -17.60
CA ILE A 162 -3.89 20.25 -17.35
C ILE A 162 -3.55 20.97 -18.66
N PHE A 163 -2.97 20.26 -19.62
CA PHE A 163 -2.58 20.90 -20.88
C PHE A 163 -3.78 21.21 -21.76
N ALA A 164 -4.80 20.37 -21.79
CA ALA A 164 -6.04 20.66 -22.51
C ALA A 164 -6.72 21.93 -21.97
N GLU A 165 -6.58 22.20 -20.67
CA GLU A 165 -7.23 23.32 -20.01
C GLU A 165 -6.45 24.63 -20.10
N CYS A 166 -5.10 24.58 -20.13
CA CYS A 166 -4.25 25.77 -20.05
C CYS A 166 -3.39 26.05 -21.27
N SER A 167 -3.16 25.07 -22.16
CA SER A 167 -2.25 25.26 -23.28
C SER A 167 -2.97 25.74 -24.53
N ILE A 168 -2.52 26.87 -25.07
CA ILE A 168 -3.13 27.51 -26.25
C ILE A 168 -2.78 26.80 -27.56
N ASP A 169 -1.72 25.96 -27.56
CA ASP A 169 -1.23 25.23 -28.71
C ASP A 169 -1.34 23.70 -28.50
N TYR A 170 -2.16 23.25 -27.53
CA TYR A 170 -2.33 21.85 -27.24
C TYR A 170 -3.19 21.14 -28.31
N ASP A 171 -2.60 20.12 -28.92
CA ASP A 171 -3.31 19.13 -29.74
C ASP A 171 -2.88 17.72 -29.30
N LYS A 172 -3.84 16.95 -28.78
CA LYS A 172 -3.60 15.58 -28.28
C LYS A 172 -3.01 14.62 -29.31
N ASN A 173 -3.21 14.89 -30.59
CA ASN A 173 -2.73 14.05 -31.70
C ASN A 173 -1.43 14.57 -32.31
N SER A 174 -0.92 15.73 -31.89
CA SER A 174 0.31 16.30 -32.45
C SER A 174 1.54 15.55 -31.97
N GLN A 175 2.54 15.47 -32.85
CA GLN A 175 3.85 14.92 -32.49
C GLN A 175 4.49 15.71 -31.33
N ILE A 176 4.31 17.04 -31.31
CA ILE A 176 4.82 17.93 -30.26
C ILE A 176 4.32 17.47 -28.87
N THR A 177 3.04 17.13 -28.74
CA THR A 177 2.47 16.62 -27.49
C THR A 177 3.07 15.29 -27.07
N HIS A 178 3.24 14.36 -28.00
CA HIS A 178 3.88 13.08 -27.72
C HIS A 178 5.34 13.25 -27.30
N ASP A 179 6.09 14.07 -28.00
CA ASP A 179 7.50 14.34 -27.68
C ASP A 179 7.65 15.03 -26.33
N PHE A 180 6.73 15.95 -26.00
CA PHE A 180 6.72 16.60 -24.71
C PHE A 180 6.52 15.60 -23.55
N TYR A 181 5.62 14.65 -23.68
CA TYR A 181 5.43 13.63 -22.67
C TYR A 181 6.67 12.76 -22.45
N ALA A 182 7.29 12.30 -23.54
CA ALA A 182 8.54 11.54 -23.46
C ALA A 182 9.66 12.36 -22.81
N MET A 183 9.73 13.66 -23.14
CA MET A 183 10.68 14.60 -22.53
C MET A 183 10.44 14.77 -21.02
N VAL A 184 9.20 14.98 -20.59
CA VAL A 184 8.85 15.12 -19.16
C VAL A 184 9.30 13.88 -18.38
N GLN A 185 9.00 12.69 -18.89
CA GLN A 185 9.38 11.45 -18.27
C GLN A 185 10.90 11.30 -18.19
N ASN A 186 11.62 11.55 -19.27
CA ASN A 186 13.07 11.47 -19.30
C ASN A 186 13.75 12.48 -18.38
N LYS A 187 13.25 13.73 -18.30
CA LYS A 187 13.80 14.75 -17.41
C LYS A 187 13.65 14.37 -15.93
N PHE A 188 12.51 13.80 -15.53
CA PHE A 188 12.34 13.31 -14.16
C PHE A 188 13.23 12.11 -13.84
N HIS A 189 13.34 11.14 -14.76
CA HIS A 189 14.27 10.01 -14.57
C HIS A 189 15.70 10.50 -14.44
N TYR A 190 16.13 11.39 -15.32
CA TYR A 190 17.49 11.94 -15.31
C TYR A 190 17.78 12.74 -14.04
N ALA A 191 16.84 13.55 -13.59
CA ALA A 191 16.98 14.31 -12.34
C ALA A 191 17.27 13.40 -11.14
N ILE A 192 16.62 12.24 -11.06
CA ILE A 192 16.74 11.32 -9.91
C ILE A 192 17.92 10.35 -10.06
N THR A 193 18.18 9.84 -11.27
CA THR A 193 19.13 8.74 -11.48
C THR A 193 20.39 9.14 -12.22
N GLY A 194 20.43 10.34 -12.81
CA GLY A 194 21.48 10.75 -13.75
C GLY A 194 21.38 10.04 -15.14
N GLN A 195 20.29 9.33 -15.39
CA GLN A 195 20.06 8.55 -16.62
C GLN A 195 18.64 8.80 -17.14
N THR A 196 18.48 8.79 -18.47
CA THR A 196 17.14 8.74 -19.07
C THR A 196 16.46 7.39 -18.79
N ALA A 197 15.16 7.29 -19.02
CA ALA A 197 14.44 6.04 -18.88
C ALA A 197 15.05 4.91 -19.74
N ALA A 198 15.41 5.22 -20.99
CA ALA A 198 16.05 4.28 -21.91
C ALA A 198 17.45 3.84 -21.41
N GLU A 199 18.27 4.79 -20.95
CA GLU A 199 19.59 4.49 -20.40
C GLU A 199 19.52 3.61 -19.15
N LYS A 200 18.54 3.88 -18.25
CA LYS A 200 18.32 3.08 -17.05
C LYS A 200 17.98 1.63 -17.39
N VAL A 201 17.07 1.41 -18.35
CA VAL A 201 16.74 0.07 -18.85
C VAL A 201 17.97 -0.61 -19.43
N TYR A 202 18.69 0.08 -20.34
CA TYR A 202 19.84 -0.47 -21.05
C TYR A 202 20.98 -0.87 -20.11
N THR A 203 21.26 -0.09 -19.08
CA THR A 203 22.37 -0.35 -18.14
C THR A 203 22.02 -1.34 -17.03
N SER A 204 20.73 -1.50 -16.73
CA SER A 204 20.27 -2.32 -15.61
C SER A 204 19.85 -3.72 -16.02
N ALA A 205 19.22 -3.88 -17.19
CA ALA A 205 18.75 -5.16 -17.72
C ALA A 205 19.91 -6.10 -18.01
N ASP A 206 20.04 -7.17 -17.21
CA ASP A 206 21.15 -8.12 -17.29
C ASP A 206 20.67 -9.48 -16.78
N HIS A 207 20.64 -10.48 -17.66
CA HIS A 207 20.17 -11.83 -17.34
C HIS A 207 21.00 -12.55 -16.26
N THR A 208 22.21 -12.06 -15.95
CA THR A 208 23.10 -12.63 -14.93
C THR A 208 22.77 -12.12 -13.53
N LYS A 209 22.04 -11.01 -13.43
CA LYS A 209 21.62 -10.43 -12.15
C LYS A 209 20.37 -11.11 -11.61
N GLU A 210 20.24 -11.10 -10.31
CA GLU A 210 19.01 -11.49 -9.66
C GLU A 210 17.84 -10.69 -10.21
N HIS A 211 16.74 -11.37 -10.56
CA HIS A 211 15.56 -10.76 -11.18
C HIS A 211 15.87 -9.89 -12.42
N MET A 212 16.92 -10.20 -13.18
CA MET A 212 17.39 -9.37 -14.30
C MET A 212 17.77 -7.93 -13.92
N GLY A 213 18.05 -7.65 -12.66
CA GLY A 213 18.28 -6.31 -12.14
C GLY A 213 17.00 -5.51 -11.87
N LEU A 214 15.81 -6.10 -12.04
CA LEU A 214 14.55 -5.48 -11.63
C LEU A 214 14.40 -5.47 -10.10
N THR A 215 13.86 -4.39 -9.58
CA THR A 215 13.49 -4.25 -8.16
C THR A 215 12.02 -4.53 -7.92
N THR A 216 11.19 -4.44 -8.99
CA THR A 216 9.76 -4.76 -8.97
C THR A 216 9.28 -5.19 -10.35
N TRP A 217 8.18 -5.94 -10.43
CA TRP A 217 7.50 -6.36 -11.66
C TRP A 217 6.02 -6.64 -11.36
N ALA A 218 5.19 -6.90 -12.37
CA ALA A 218 3.74 -7.01 -12.22
C ALA A 218 3.30 -8.05 -11.18
N ASP A 219 3.98 -9.19 -11.12
CA ASP A 219 3.64 -10.31 -10.23
C ASP A 219 4.68 -10.48 -9.08
N ALA A 220 5.43 -9.41 -8.73
CA ALA A 220 6.41 -9.44 -7.65
C ALA A 220 5.74 -9.68 -6.27
N PRO A 221 6.45 -10.29 -5.29
CA PRO A 221 7.82 -10.80 -5.37
C PRO A 221 7.94 -12.22 -5.93
N ASP A 222 6.90 -13.04 -5.86
CA ASP A 222 6.99 -14.49 -6.08
C ASP A 222 6.62 -14.92 -7.50
N GLY A 223 5.99 -14.03 -8.29
CA GLY A 223 5.53 -14.31 -9.63
C GLY A 223 6.62 -14.16 -10.70
N LYS A 224 6.39 -14.73 -11.88
CA LYS A 224 7.33 -14.63 -13.01
C LYS A 224 7.44 -13.21 -13.55
N ILE A 225 8.66 -12.82 -13.89
CA ILE A 225 8.95 -11.63 -14.69
C ILE A 225 8.44 -11.87 -16.11
N LYS A 226 7.74 -10.88 -16.67
CA LYS A 226 7.17 -10.90 -18.02
C LYS A 226 7.98 -9.99 -18.95
N LYS A 227 7.89 -10.26 -20.24
CA LYS A 227 8.53 -9.42 -21.27
C LYS A 227 8.10 -7.95 -21.21
N SER A 228 6.86 -7.68 -20.79
CA SER A 228 6.35 -6.32 -20.56
C SER A 228 7.05 -5.60 -19.39
N ASP A 229 7.53 -6.34 -18.39
CA ASP A 229 8.12 -5.75 -17.20
C ASP A 229 9.52 -5.20 -17.45
N VAL A 230 10.30 -5.87 -18.31
CA VAL A 230 11.72 -5.56 -18.54
C VAL A 230 11.94 -4.30 -19.37
N THR A 231 10.92 -3.78 -20.01
CA THR A 231 10.99 -2.52 -20.79
C THR A 231 10.59 -1.29 -20.02
N VAL A 232 10.16 -1.44 -18.77
CA VAL A 232 9.69 -0.35 -17.92
C VAL A 232 10.80 0.15 -16.99
N ALA A 233 11.31 1.35 -17.22
CA ALA A 233 12.43 1.92 -16.46
C ALA A 233 12.19 1.98 -14.95
N LYS A 234 10.97 2.24 -14.52
CA LYS A 234 10.58 2.28 -13.10
C LYS A 234 10.84 0.96 -12.37
N ASN A 235 10.77 -0.14 -13.07
CA ASN A 235 10.99 -1.46 -12.49
C ASN A 235 12.45 -1.72 -12.08
N TYR A 236 13.37 -0.87 -12.53
CA TYR A 236 14.81 -0.91 -12.19
C TYR A 236 15.21 0.12 -11.13
N LEU A 237 14.29 0.95 -10.67
CA LEU A 237 14.59 1.96 -9.65
C LEU A 237 14.67 1.32 -8.27
N SER A 238 15.63 1.75 -7.46
CA SER A 238 15.65 1.42 -6.04
C SER A 238 14.42 2.02 -5.33
N GLN A 239 14.10 1.53 -4.13
CA GLN A 239 12.97 2.07 -3.35
C GLN A 239 13.11 3.56 -3.07
N ASP A 240 14.34 4.05 -2.84
CA ASP A 240 14.57 5.46 -2.55
C ASP A 240 14.49 6.33 -3.82
N GLU A 241 15.03 5.87 -4.96
CA GLU A 241 14.84 6.51 -6.26
C GLU A 241 13.35 6.59 -6.62
N MET A 242 12.59 5.52 -6.41
CA MET A 242 11.16 5.49 -6.65
C MET A 242 10.39 6.50 -5.76
N LYS A 243 10.74 6.58 -4.47
CA LYS A 243 10.13 7.57 -3.56
C LYS A 243 10.44 9.02 -4.00
N GLN A 244 11.69 9.28 -4.40
CA GLN A 244 12.09 10.60 -4.89
C GLN A 244 11.35 10.95 -6.18
N LEU A 245 11.27 10.02 -7.14
CA LEU A 245 10.52 10.21 -8.39
C LEU A 245 9.05 10.52 -8.12
N ASN A 246 8.40 9.73 -7.27
CA ASN A 246 7.00 9.92 -6.92
C ASN A 246 6.73 11.29 -6.26
N ARG A 247 7.64 11.76 -5.42
CA ARG A 247 7.55 13.08 -4.78
C ARG A 247 7.73 14.21 -5.79
N MET A 248 8.73 14.09 -6.66
CA MET A 248 9.02 15.08 -7.69
C MET A 248 7.83 15.25 -8.65
N VAL A 249 7.33 14.13 -9.17
CA VAL A 249 6.17 14.11 -10.07
C VAL A 249 4.94 14.70 -9.39
N THR A 250 4.66 14.32 -8.13
CA THR A 250 3.51 14.86 -7.39
C THR A 250 3.61 16.37 -7.20
N ALA A 251 4.79 16.87 -6.81
CA ALA A 251 5.01 18.29 -6.61
C ALA A 251 4.89 19.10 -7.92
N TYR A 252 5.35 18.53 -9.04
CA TYR A 252 5.17 19.14 -10.35
C TYR A 252 3.70 19.17 -10.77
N LEU A 253 2.95 18.11 -10.53
CA LEU A 253 1.51 18.11 -10.83
C LEU A 253 0.75 19.14 -9.99
N ASP A 254 1.06 19.25 -8.69
CA ASP A 254 0.47 20.29 -7.83
C ASP A 254 0.81 21.72 -8.34
N PHE A 255 2.05 21.92 -8.78
CA PHE A 255 2.47 23.17 -9.41
C PHE A 255 1.68 23.45 -10.70
N ALA A 256 1.54 22.45 -11.57
CA ALA A 256 0.84 22.58 -12.84
C ALA A 256 -0.67 22.83 -12.65
N GLU A 257 -1.33 22.10 -11.72
CA GLU A 257 -2.73 22.34 -11.34
C GLU A 257 -2.95 23.79 -10.84
N ASN A 258 -1.99 24.32 -10.08
CA ASN A 258 -2.08 25.72 -9.61
C ASN A 258 -2.01 26.73 -10.76
N MET A 259 -1.25 26.44 -11.83
CA MET A 259 -1.23 27.29 -13.03
C MET A 259 -2.58 27.27 -13.74
N THR A 260 -3.21 26.10 -13.83
CA THR A 260 -4.55 25.91 -14.40
C THR A 260 -5.60 26.72 -13.65
N LEU A 261 -5.64 26.60 -12.32
CA LEU A 261 -6.59 27.35 -11.48
C LEU A 261 -6.48 28.88 -11.62
N ARG A 262 -5.29 29.35 -11.99
CA ARG A 262 -5.04 30.78 -12.23
C ARG A 262 -5.34 31.21 -13.68
N HIS A 263 -5.78 30.30 -14.54
CA HIS A 263 -6.08 30.51 -15.95
C HIS A 263 -4.92 31.23 -16.71
N ILE A 264 -3.68 30.82 -16.40
CA ILE A 264 -2.50 31.36 -17.07
C ILE A 264 -2.32 30.65 -18.40
N PRO A 265 -2.52 31.31 -19.55
CA PRO A 265 -2.32 30.68 -20.84
C PRO A 265 -0.83 30.39 -21.07
N LEU A 266 -0.50 29.15 -21.39
CA LEU A 266 0.87 28.72 -21.64
C LEU A 266 0.96 28.00 -22.99
N THR A 267 2.14 28.04 -23.60
CA THR A 267 2.49 27.18 -24.73
C THR A 267 3.16 25.89 -24.23
N MET A 268 3.23 24.88 -25.08
CA MET A 268 3.98 23.64 -24.77
C MET A 268 5.47 23.96 -24.48
N GLN A 269 6.03 24.95 -25.15
CA GLN A 269 7.39 25.44 -24.88
C GLN A 269 7.52 26.14 -23.51
N ASP A 270 6.51 26.85 -23.06
CA ASP A 270 6.51 27.50 -21.73
C ASP A 270 6.44 26.41 -20.63
N TRP A 271 5.71 25.33 -20.86
CA TRP A 271 5.69 24.19 -19.96
C TRP A 271 7.06 23.52 -19.83
N GLU A 272 7.80 23.36 -20.93
CA GLU A 272 9.17 22.84 -20.90
C GLU A 272 10.11 23.73 -20.08
N LYS A 273 10.08 25.05 -20.30
CA LYS A 273 10.87 26.00 -19.51
C LYS A 273 10.55 25.94 -18.02
N ARG A 274 9.26 25.86 -17.69
CA ARG A 274 8.81 25.75 -16.30
C ARG A 274 9.21 24.43 -15.64
N LEU A 275 9.19 23.32 -16.39
CA LEU A 275 9.68 22.03 -15.90
C LEU A 275 11.19 22.12 -15.60
N ASN A 276 11.99 22.69 -16.46
CA ASN A 276 13.40 22.89 -16.21
C ASN A 276 13.65 23.72 -14.94
N SER A 277 13.00 24.88 -14.84
CA SER A 277 13.11 25.73 -13.64
C SER A 277 12.62 25.04 -12.37
N PHE A 278 11.59 24.19 -12.48
CA PHE A 278 11.12 23.38 -11.36
C PHE A 278 12.16 22.35 -10.90
N ILE A 279 12.81 21.65 -11.83
CA ILE A 279 13.87 20.68 -11.53
C ILE A 279 15.08 21.38 -10.91
N GLU A 280 15.50 22.54 -11.46
CA GLU A 280 16.60 23.36 -10.91
C GLU A 280 16.34 23.82 -9.48
N MET A 281 15.11 24.22 -9.15
CA MET A 281 14.74 24.68 -7.82
C MET A 281 14.98 23.61 -6.73
N PHE A 282 15.05 22.35 -7.11
CA PHE A 282 15.37 21.23 -6.23
C PHE A 282 16.84 20.77 -6.30
N ASP A 283 17.70 21.58 -6.93
CA ASP A 283 19.14 21.30 -7.11
C ASP A 283 19.45 20.01 -7.90
N TYR A 284 18.53 19.57 -8.76
CA TYR A 284 18.77 18.43 -9.65
C TYR A 284 19.35 18.85 -10.99
N GLY A 285 20.12 17.95 -11.60
CA GLY A 285 20.64 18.14 -12.95
C GLY A 285 19.54 18.12 -14.01
N ILE A 286 19.68 18.96 -15.04
CA ILE A 286 18.76 19.00 -16.17
C ILE A 286 19.31 18.19 -17.33
N LEU A 287 18.48 17.35 -17.92
CA LEU A 287 18.76 16.70 -19.19
C LEU A 287 18.77 17.74 -20.32
N GLN A 288 19.92 17.91 -20.97
CA GLN A 288 20.13 18.89 -22.05
C GLN A 288 19.82 18.34 -23.44
N ASP A 289 19.85 17.02 -23.59
CA ASP A 289 19.68 16.31 -24.86
C ASP A 289 18.70 15.13 -24.73
N ALA A 290 18.56 14.33 -25.79
CA ALA A 290 17.69 13.16 -25.80
C ALA A 290 18.24 11.94 -25.04
N GLY A 291 19.45 12.03 -24.46
CA GLY A 291 20.18 10.91 -23.90
C GLY A 291 20.98 10.14 -24.96
N LYS A 292 21.82 9.20 -24.49
CA LYS A 292 22.77 8.45 -25.31
C LYS A 292 22.18 7.15 -25.90
N VAL A 293 21.05 6.70 -25.39
CA VAL A 293 20.40 5.44 -25.76
C VAL A 293 18.96 5.73 -26.19
N SER A 294 18.58 5.28 -27.39
CA SER A 294 17.20 5.40 -27.83
C SER A 294 16.30 4.36 -27.14
N ALA A 295 14.98 4.64 -27.11
CA ALA A 295 14.00 3.74 -26.52
C ALA A 295 13.97 2.38 -27.23
N GLU A 296 14.17 2.34 -28.57
CA GLU A 296 14.20 1.13 -29.36
C GLU A 296 15.42 0.26 -29.02
N ILE A 297 16.61 0.88 -28.88
CA ILE A 297 17.84 0.17 -28.49
C ILE A 297 17.70 -0.41 -27.09
N ALA A 298 17.20 0.37 -26.15
CA ALA A 298 16.99 -0.08 -24.77
C ALA A 298 15.99 -1.24 -24.69
N LYS A 299 14.89 -1.13 -25.43
CA LYS A 299 13.86 -2.18 -25.53
C LYS A 299 14.43 -3.46 -26.12
N LEU A 300 15.11 -3.39 -27.24
CA LEU A 300 15.72 -4.57 -27.92
C LEU A 300 16.73 -5.25 -26.99
N HIS A 301 17.56 -4.47 -26.29
CA HIS A 301 18.52 -5.01 -25.34
C HIS A 301 17.81 -5.75 -24.19
N ALA A 302 16.84 -5.10 -23.53
CA ALA A 302 16.11 -5.71 -22.42
C ALA A 302 15.34 -6.97 -22.82
N GLU A 303 14.72 -6.97 -24.01
CA GLU A 303 14.04 -8.14 -24.55
C GLU A 303 15.01 -9.28 -24.88
N THR A 304 16.21 -8.96 -25.37
CA THR A 304 17.26 -9.96 -25.64
C THR A 304 17.77 -10.58 -24.33
N GLU A 305 18.01 -9.76 -23.31
CA GLU A 305 18.40 -10.25 -21.99
C GLU A 305 17.29 -11.08 -21.34
N PHE A 306 16.03 -10.70 -21.53
CA PHE A 306 14.88 -11.45 -21.03
C PHE A 306 14.78 -12.85 -21.66
N GLU A 307 15.02 -13.01 -22.96
CA GLU A 307 14.96 -14.35 -23.58
C GLU A 307 16.02 -15.29 -22.99
N LYS A 308 17.19 -14.79 -22.60
CA LYS A 308 18.22 -15.56 -21.88
C LYS A 308 17.75 -15.88 -20.44
N TYR A 309 17.22 -14.88 -19.73
CA TYR A 309 16.75 -15.02 -18.34
C TYR A 309 15.54 -15.96 -18.22
N ARG A 310 14.64 -15.94 -19.20
CA ARG A 310 13.45 -16.80 -19.22
C ARG A 310 13.80 -18.28 -19.04
N VAL A 311 14.88 -18.73 -19.69
CA VAL A 311 15.34 -20.13 -19.56
C VAL A 311 15.77 -20.45 -18.12
N ILE A 312 16.41 -19.49 -17.45
CA ILE A 312 16.82 -19.61 -16.05
C ILE A 312 15.59 -19.59 -15.14
N GLN A 313 14.70 -18.62 -15.34
CA GLN A 313 13.47 -18.46 -14.59
C GLN A 313 12.56 -19.69 -14.67
N ASP A 314 12.39 -20.27 -15.89
CA ASP A 314 11.53 -21.44 -16.07
C ASP A 314 12.09 -22.69 -15.38
N ARG A 315 13.40 -22.78 -15.18
CA ARG A 315 14.04 -23.86 -14.41
C ARG A 315 13.90 -23.67 -12.89
N LEU A 316 13.89 -22.44 -12.43
CA LEU A 316 13.87 -22.11 -11.00
C LEU A 316 12.44 -21.91 -10.45
N PHE A 317 11.50 -21.62 -11.34
CA PHE A 317 10.12 -21.32 -10.93
C PHE A 317 9.41 -22.61 -10.53
N MET A 318 8.98 -22.61 -9.26
CA MET A 318 8.06 -23.63 -8.75
C MET A 318 6.64 -23.10 -8.82
N SER A 319 5.76 -23.84 -9.49
CA SER A 319 4.33 -23.50 -9.50
C SER A 319 3.70 -23.65 -8.10
N ASP A 320 2.55 -23.03 -7.86
CA ASP A 320 1.83 -23.23 -6.60
C ASP A 320 1.44 -24.70 -6.39
N PHE A 321 1.25 -25.44 -7.48
CA PHE A 321 1.05 -26.87 -7.43
C PHE A 321 2.30 -27.62 -6.94
N ASP A 322 3.48 -27.25 -7.43
CA ASP A 322 4.75 -27.88 -7.01
C ASP A 322 5.04 -27.59 -5.53
N LYS A 323 4.77 -26.35 -5.09
CA LYS A 323 4.87 -25.95 -3.66
C LYS A 323 3.93 -26.78 -2.79
N TYR A 324 2.67 -26.92 -3.22
CA TYR A 324 1.68 -27.72 -2.51
C TYR A 324 2.07 -29.22 -2.43
N MET A 325 2.63 -29.77 -3.50
CA MET A 325 3.12 -31.16 -3.50
C MET A 325 4.30 -31.35 -2.55
N LEU A 326 5.22 -30.38 -2.45
CA LEU A 326 6.31 -30.42 -1.46
C LEU A 326 5.80 -30.35 -0.03
N GLU A 327 4.84 -29.48 0.27
CA GLU A 327 4.21 -29.40 1.59
C GLU A 327 3.53 -30.72 1.98
N LEU A 328 2.85 -31.40 1.03
CA LEU A 328 2.26 -32.72 1.25
C LEU A 328 3.32 -33.79 1.55
N GLU A 329 4.45 -33.76 0.82
CA GLU A 329 5.55 -34.70 1.04
C GLU A 329 6.24 -34.49 2.40
N GLU A 330 6.42 -33.23 2.83
CA GLU A 330 6.98 -32.91 4.14
C GLU A 330 6.06 -33.32 5.27
N ASN A 331 4.75 -33.16 5.13
CA ASN A 331 3.76 -33.58 6.12
C ASN A 331 3.58 -35.07 6.19
N THR A 332 3.90 -35.83 5.12
CA THR A 332 3.86 -37.29 5.11
C THR A 332 5.11 -37.94 5.73
N LYS A 333 6.20 -37.17 5.88
CA LYS A 333 7.45 -37.62 6.51
C LYS A 333 7.53 -37.32 8.01
N LYS A 334 6.56 -36.62 8.57
CA LYS A 334 6.36 -36.40 10.02
C LYS A 334 5.33 -37.35 10.55
#